data_e9f5a9addc951abbe3ee93bf5c35511e
#
_entry.id   e9f5a9addc951abbe3ee93bf5c35511e
#
_cell.length_a   1.000
_cell.length_b   1.000
_cell.length_c   1.000
_cell.angle_alpha   90.00
_cell.angle_beta   90.00
_cell.angle_gamma   90.00
#
_symmetry.space_group_name_H-M   'P 1'
#
loop_
_entity.id
_entity.type
_entity.pdbx_description
1 polymer ?
#
loop_
_entity_poly.entity_id
_entity_poly.type
_entity_poly.pdbx_seq_one_letter_code
_entity_poly.pdbx_strand_id
1 'polypeptide(L)'
;MTRAPIAVLAVLGAVACSRAPKPGEPLRDLAAAERAQFDSGRVVFDSVFTPEKGLGPLFNANGCKECHEDPVAGGTGDEVERHAAAFHADAVGRKCDELVGQGGFVFQNHVTPALHTALGIDSEPIPAAATAVARRTIPEIFGFGLLDAVPDSEILAYADPEDRNHDGISGRPNRFFDGRVGRFGRKALVPTLREFNDGAFSAEQGITTPAVPTEETVAGTPVPAGTDPAPDPELSDHQAELATMFVRLLAPIAPLKLSGEARQGSEVFTKIGCAQCHRPVLTTGNSPIAALRYQQVAAYTDLLLHDMGPDLGDICLALATPTEFRTEPLMGLRLKAQFLHDGRAKTPEQAIDLHAGEGARARDRFLALSSADRAALVAFLKTL
;
A
#
# COMPACT_ATOMS: atom_id res chain seq x y z
N MET A 1 -5.74 5.24 -73.64
CA MET A 1 -6.17 4.97 -72.25
C MET A 1 -4.92 4.90 -71.39
N THR A 2 -4.53 6.02 -70.82
CA THR A 2 -3.31 6.18 -70.03
C THR A 2 -3.70 6.00 -68.54
N ARG A 3 -3.15 5.00 -67.89
CA ARG A 3 -3.32 4.77 -66.44
C ARG A 3 -2.35 5.66 -65.67
N ALA A 4 -2.87 6.52 -64.80
CA ALA A 4 -2.08 7.30 -63.86
C ALA A 4 -1.61 6.41 -62.69
N PRO A 5 -0.39 6.61 -62.15
CA PRO A 5 0.08 5.85 -60.97
C PRO A 5 -0.49 6.44 -59.72
N ILE A 6 -1.07 5.56 -58.86
CA ILE A 6 -1.50 5.88 -57.50
C ILE A 6 -0.26 5.91 -56.63
N ALA A 7 0.09 7.10 -56.16
CA ALA A 7 1.14 7.27 -55.14
C ALA A 7 0.57 6.86 -53.75
N VAL A 8 1.05 5.76 -53.20
CA VAL A 8 0.81 5.37 -51.82
C VAL A 8 1.71 6.20 -50.90
N LEU A 9 1.14 7.17 -50.22
CA LEU A 9 1.82 7.90 -49.16
C LEU A 9 1.93 6.96 -47.93
N ALA A 10 3.14 6.44 -47.70
CA ALA A 10 3.46 5.75 -46.46
C ALA A 10 3.60 6.81 -45.35
N VAL A 11 2.59 6.91 -44.48
CA VAL A 11 2.66 7.66 -43.22
C VAL A 11 3.56 6.86 -42.29
N LEU A 12 4.84 7.18 -42.27
CA LEU A 12 5.77 6.74 -41.23
C LEU A 12 5.35 7.43 -39.90
N GLY A 13 4.49 6.77 -39.14
CA GLY A 13 4.25 7.16 -37.77
C GLY A 13 5.55 7.06 -36.97
N ALA A 14 6.13 8.19 -36.58
CA ALA A 14 7.25 8.22 -35.65
C ALA A 14 6.74 7.58 -34.32
N VAL A 15 7.12 6.33 -34.06
CA VAL A 15 7.05 5.73 -32.75
C VAL A 15 8.04 6.51 -31.89
N ALA A 16 7.59 7.56 -31.24
CA ALA A 16 8.37 8.23 -30.22
C ALA A 16 8.70 7.17 -29.16
N CYS A 17 9.98 6.83 -29.01
CA CYS A 17 10.48 6.06 -27.87
C CYS A 17 10.20 6.88 -26.61
N SER A 18 9.00 6.77 -26.08
CA SER A 18 8.59 7.51 -24.90
C SER A 18 9.31 6.90 -23.69
N ARG A 19 10.15 7.70 -23.04
CA ARG A 19 10.86 7.32 -21.81
C ARG A 19 9.88 6.93 -20.72
N ALA A 20 10.18 5.89 -19.92
CA ALA A 20 9.39 5.56 -18.73
C ALA A 20 9.27 6.76 -17.79
N PRO A 21 8.12 6.98 -17.12
CA PRO A 21 7.99 8.01 -16.10
C PRO A 21 9.07 7.84 -15.03
N LYS A 22 9.57 8.96 -14.52
CA LYS A 22 10.44 8.96 -13.33
C LYS A 22 9.61 8.82 -12.07
N PRO A 23 10.22 8.43 -10.93
CA PRO A 23 9.55 8.52 -9.64
C PRO A 23 8.92 9.90 -9.43
N GLY A 24 7.67 9.95 -8.96
CA GLY A 24 6.92 11.19 -8.72
C GLY A 24 6.26 11.80 -9.96
N GLU A 25 6.50 11.27 -11.17
CA GLU A 25 5.77 11.69 -12.37
C GLU A 25 4.44 10.94 -12.51
N PRO A 26 3.43 11.52 -13.19
CA PRO A 26 2.15 10.85 -13.41
C PRO A 26 2.24 9.77 -14.49
N LEU A 27 1.21 8.94 -14.54
CA LEU A 27 0.94 8.04 -15.66
C LEU A 27 1.01 8.80 -16.99
N ARG A 28 1.35 8.08 -18.06
CA ARG A 28 1.34 8.62 -19.42
C ARG A 28 -0.06 8.75 -19.97
N ASP A 29 -0.17 9.52 -21.02
CA ASP A 29 -1.38 9.64 -21.85
C ASP A 29 -2.62 10.09 -21.04
N LEU A 30 -2.39 10.85 -19.96
CA LEU A 30 -3.46 11.48 -19.21
C LEU A 30 -4.17 12.56 -20.05
N ALA A 31 -5.48 12.61 -19.96
CA ALA A 31 -6.24 13.75 -20.47
C ALA A 31 -5.83 15.05 -19.74
N ALA A 32 -6.02 16.21 -20.37
CA ALA A 32 -5.63 17.49 -19.78
C ALA A 32 -6.30 17.73 -18.40
N ALA A 33 -7.54 17.31 -18.22
CA ALA A 33 -8.25 17.40 -16.95
C ALA A 33 -7.63 16.49 -15.87
N GLU A 34 -7.29 15.25 -16.22
CA GLU A 34 -6.62 14.29 -15.32
C GLU A 34 -5.24 14.81 -14.90
N ARG A 35 -4.49 15.37 -15.84
CA ARG A 35 -3.21 16.01 -15.53
C ARG A 35 -3.35 17.19 -14.59
N ALA A 36 -4.34 18.05 -14.80
CA ALA A 36 -4.62 19.16 -13.89
C ALA A 36 -5.03 18.68 -12.49
N GLN A 37 -5.80 17.60 -12.40
CA GLN A 37 -6.16 16.97 -11.11
C GLN A 37 -4.93 16.39 -10.41
N PHE A 38 -4.03 15.72 -11.14
CA PHE A 38 -2.77 15.23 -10.57
C PHE A 38 -1.93 16.38 -10.01
N ASP A 39 -1.74 17.46 -10.79
CA ASP A 39 -0.92 18.60 -10.38
C ASP A 39 -1.55 19.34 -9.17
N SER A 40 -2.87 19.52 -9.15
CA SER A 40 -3.60 20.11 -8.00
C SER A 40 -3.60 19.18 -6.78
N GLY A 41 -3.74 17.87 -7.00
CA GLY A 41 -3.70 16.87 -5.95
C GLY A 41 -2.33 16.80 -5.28
N ARG A 42 -1.26 16.97 -6.06
CA ARG A 42 0.09 17.11 -5.52
C ARG A 42 0.22 18.25 -4.53
N VAL A 43 -0.44 19.38 -4.79
CA VAL A 43 -0.42 20.53 -3.86
C VAL A 43 -1.05 20.15 -2.52
N VAL A 44 -2.16 19.38 -2.53
CA VAL A 44 -2.79 18.91 -1.29
C VAL A 44 -1.88 17.89 -0.59
N PHE A 45 -1.31 16.94 -1.34
CA PHE A 45 -0.40 15.92 -0.81
C PHE A 45 0.89 16.51 -0.19
N ASP A 46 1.44 17.56 -0.79
CA ASP A 46 2.64 18.28 -0.32
C ASP A 46 2.31 19.30 0.79
N SER A 47 1.03 19.48 1.17
CA SER A 47 0.62 20.45 2.19
C SER A 47 1.13 20.07 3.58
N VAL A 48 1.51 21.08 4.34
CA VAL A 48 1.87 20.96 5.77
C VAL A 48 0.77 21.62 6.58
N PHE A 49 0.14 20.85 7.44
CA PHE A 49 -0.94 21.29 8.30
C PHE A 49 -0.39 21.78 9.66
N THR A 50 -1.07 22.73 10.25
CA THR A 50 -0.89 23.17 11.64
C THR A 50 -2.25 23.08 12.33
N PRO A 51 -2.33 23.15 13.68
CA PRO A 51 -3.63 23.10 14.36
C PRO A 51 -4.63 24.12 13.81
N GLU A 52 -4.18 25.34 13.46
CA GLU A 52 -5.04 26.38 12.89
C GLU A 52 -5.43 26.11 11.43
N LYS A 53 -4.79 25.14 10.79
CA LYS A 53 -5.04 24.71 9.41
C LYS A 53 -5.59 23.29 9.33
N GLY A 54 -6.06 22.75 10.46
CA GLY A 54 -6.74 21.48 10.52
C GLY A 54 -5.85 20.27 10.86
N LEU A 55 -4.61 20.46 11.36
CA LEU A 55 -3.90 19.36 11.99
C LEU A 55 -4.63 19.01 13.29
N GLY A 56 -5.14 17.80 13.37
CA GLY A 56 -5.92 17.38 14.52
C GLY A 56 -5.12 17.26 15.81
N PRO A 57 -5.80 17.15 16.94
CA PRO A 57 -5.16 17.04 18.25
C PRO A 57 -4.24 15.84 18.43
N LEU A 58 -4.54 14.75 17.72
CA LEU A 58 -3.77 13.50 17.65
C LEU A 58 -3.25 13.33 16.21
N PHE A 59 -1.95 13.05 16.03
CA PHE A 59 -1.39 12.89 14.69
C PHE A 59 -0.09 12.06 14.69
N ASN A 60 0.28 11.53 13.52
CA ASN A 60 1.58 10.91 13.27
C ASN A 60 2.49 11.82 12.43
N ALA A 61 1.93 12.61 11.52
CA ALA A 61 2.65 13.51 10.64
C ALA A 61 1.84 14.77 10.33
N ASN A 62 2.54 15.85 9.96
CA ASN A 62 1.92 17.14 9.63
C ASN A 62 1.38 17.18 8.17
N GLY A 63 1.55 16.11 7.40
CA GLY A 63 1.08 16.00 6.02
C GLY A 63 1.57 14.71 5.35
N CYS A 64 0.92 14.31 4.25
CA CYS A 64 1.18 13.04 3.56
C CYS A 64 2.65 12.90 3.13
N LYS A 65 3.24 14.00 2.62
CA LYS A 65 4.62 13.98 2.12
C LYS A 65 5.66 13.72 3.20
N GLU A 66 5.39 14.07 4.46
CA GLU A 66 6.33 13.85 5.56
C GLU A 66 6.66 12.36 5.70
N CYS A 67 5.63 11.50 5.57
CA CYS A 67 5.80 10.04 5.57
C CYS A 67 6.18 9.47 4.19
N HIS A 68 5.80 10.12 3.08
CA HIS A 68 5.97 9.61 1.71
C HIS A 68 6.91 10.49 0.88
N GLU A 69 8.17 10.70 1.33
CA GLU A 69 9.08 11.69 0.74
C GLU A 69 10.28 11.12 -0.04
N ASP A 70 10.71 9.89 0.24
CA ASP A 70 11.96 9.34 -0.32
C ASP A 70 11.71 8.30 -1.42
N PRO A 71 12.25 8.50 -2.63
CA PRO A 71 13.14 9.60 -3.08
C PRO A 71 12.39 10.88 -3.51
N VAL A 72 11.08 10.86 -3.56
CA VAL A 72 10.19 11.98 -3.93
C VAL A 72 8.79 11.71 -3.37
N ALA A 73 7.89 12.70 -3.43
CA ALA A 73 6.48 12.54 -3.04
C ALA A 73 5.85 11.27 -3.66
N GLY A 74 5.32 10.41 -2.81
CA GLY A 74 4.82 9.07 -3.13
C GLY A 74 5.79 7.92 -2.81
N GLY A 75 6.97 8.22 -2.28
CA GLY A 75 7.96 7.24 -1.85
C GLY A 75 7.74 6.70 -0.43
N THR A 76 8.83 6.31 0.23
CA THR A 76 8.85 5.87 1.63
C THR A 76 9.23 7.02 2.56
N GLY A 77 9.23 6.78 3.88
CA GLY A 77 9.74 7.69 4.91
C GLY A 77 10.34 6.93 6.09
N ASP A 78 10.89 7.68 7.03
CA ASP A 78 11.53 7.14 8.23
C ASP A 78 10.55 7.01 9.41
N GLU A 79 9.34 7.54 9.29
CA GLU A 79 8.29 7.45 10.30
C GLU A 79 7.86 6.01 10.51
N VAL A 80 7.38 5.74 11.71
CA VAL A 80 6.88 4.43 12.11
C VAL A 80 5.55 4.58 12.80
N GLU A 81 4.52 4.01 12.20
CA GLU A 81 3.18 3.96 12.79
C GLU A 81 3.08 2.92 13.90
N ARG A 82 2.28 3.20 14.93
CA ARG A 82 1.90 2.24 15.96
C ARG A 82 0.50 1.73 15.67
N HIS A 83 0.35 0.40 15.66
CA HIS A 83 -0.93 -0.25 15.51
C HIS A 83 -1.17 -1.17 16.70
N ALA A 84 -2.40 -1.28 17.17
CA ALA A 84 -2.77 -2.22 18.23
C ALA A 84 -4.13 -2.85 17.94
N ALA A 85 -4.30 -4.10 18.37
CA ALA A 85 -5.56 -4.83 18.31
C ALA A 85 -5.60 -5.90 19.40
N ALA A 86 -6.79 -6.44 19.69
CA ALA A 86 -6.96 -7.60 20.54
C ALA A 86 -7.39 -8.80 19.68
N PHE A 87 -6.66 -9.92 19.79
CA PHE A 87 -7.00 -11.16 19.10
C PHE A 87 -7.46 -12.23 20.10
N HIS A 88 -8.68 -12.73 19.90
CA HIS A 88 -9.35 -13.72 20.76
C HIS A 88 -9.47 -15.06 20.01
N ALA A 89 -8.41 -15.87 20.06
CA ALA A 89 -8.33 -17.12 19.29
C ALA A 89 -9.51 -18.07 19.55
N ASP A 90 -9.98 -18.13 20.78
CA ASP A 90 -11.04 -19.05 21.22
C ASP A 90 -12.46 -18.45 21.07
N ALA A 91 -12.60 -17.21 20.58
CA ALA A 91 -13.89 -16.59 20.39
C ALA A 91 -14.72 -17.29 19.30
N VAL A 92 -16.01 -17.43 19.53
CA VAL A 92 -16.98 -17.83 18.53
C VAL A 92 -17.36 -16.61 17.70
N GLY A 93 -17.18 -16.66 16.38
CA GLY A 93 -17.43 -15.54 15.47
C GLY A 93 -16.18 -14.69 15.22
N ARG A 94 -16.31 -13.37 15.32
CA ARG A 94 -15.20 -12.45 15.06
C ARG A 94 -14.14 -12.55 16.13
N LYS A 95 -12.91 -12.87 15.72
CA LYS A 95 -11.78 -13.08 16.62
C LYS A 95 -10.93 -11.81 16.81
N CYS A 96 -11.03 -10.87 15.91
CA CYS A 96 -10.30 -9.61 15.96
C CYS A 96 -11.18 -8.50 16.53
N ASP A 97 -10.66 -7.78 17.50
CA ASP A 97 -11.17 -6.50 18.00
C ASP A 97 -10.15 -5.43 17.64
N GLU A 98 -10.51 -4.52 16.77
CA GLU A 98 -9.67 -3.40 16.30
C GLU A 98 -9.62 -2.25 17.31
N LEU A 99 -10.20 -2.42 18.51
CA LEU A 99 -10.19 -1.43 19.60
C LEU A 99 -10.78 -0.07 19.20
N VAL A 100 -11.70 -0.04 18.22
CA VAL A 100 -12.32 1.20 17.70
C VAL A 100 -12.96 2.01 18.82
N GLY A 101 -13.58 1.37 19.81
CA GLY A 101 -14.15 2.04 21.00
C GLY A 101 -13.10 2.56 21.99
N GLN A 102 -11.79 2.40 21.71
CA GLN A 102 -10.69 2.76 22.61
C GLN A 102 -9.57 3.52 21.86
N GLY A 103 -9.87 4.17 20.73
CA GLY A 103 -8.94 4.95 19.94
C GLY A 103 -8.66 4.38 18.53
N GLY A 104 -9.18 3.17 18.23
CA GLY A 104 -9.00 2.55 16.90
C GLY A 104 -7.78 1.63 16.81
N PHE A 105 -7.39 1.24 15.61
CA PHE A 105 -6.26 0.33 15.42
C PHE A 105 -4.95 1.03 15.02
N VAL A 106 -4.99 2.32 14.65
CA VAL A 106 -3.82 3.20 14.47
C VAL A 106 -3.76 4.12 15.68
N PHE A 107 -2.60 4.21 16.32
CA PHE A 107 -2.39 5.01 17.53
C PHE A 107 -1.34 6.09 17.27
N GLN A 108 -1.71 7.35 17.47
CA GLN A 108 -0.91 8.47 17.08
C GLN A 108 0.29 8.66 18.01
N ASN A 109 1.42 9.02 17.40
CA ASN A 109 2.71 9.20 18.07
C ASN A 109 2.87 10.58 18.70
N HIS A 110 2.04 11.55 18.28
CA HIS A 110 2.13 12.95 18.64
C HIS A 110 0.79 13.51 19.04
N VAL A 111 0.84 14.56 19.83
CA VAL A 111 -0.31 15.39 20.18
C VAL A 111 0.00 16.87 20.01
N THR A 112 -1.02 17.69 19.75
CA THR A 112 -0.83 19.15 19.71
C THR A 112 -0.50 19.69 21.10
N PRO A 113 0.16 20.87 21.20
CA PRO A 113 0.44 21.51 22.48
C PRO A 113 -0.83 21.77 23.33
N ALA A 114 -1.96 22.01 22.69
CA ALA A 114 -3.25 22.20 23.36
C ALA A 114 -3.72 20.91 24.03
N LEU A 115 -3.66 19.77 23.31
CA LEU A 115 -4.05 18.47 23.87
C LEU A 115 -3.07 18.01 24.95
N HIS A 116 -1.76 18.22 24.75
CA HIS A 116 -0.75 17.96 25.79
C HIS A 116 -1.06 18.74 27.08
N THR A 117 -1.37 20.01 26.96
CA THR A 117 -1.71 20.86 28.12
C THR A 117 -2.97 20.37 28.84
N ALA A 118 -3.96 19.91 28.06
CA ALA A 118 -5.25 19.47 28.63
C ALA A 118 -5.18 18.11 29.32
N LEU A 119 -4.40 17.17 28.78
CA LEU A 119 -4.39 15.77 29.24
C LEU A 119 -3.05 15.30 29.83
N GLY A 120 -1.95 16.03 29.62
CA GLY A 120 -0.62 15.64 30.11
C GLY A 120 -0.04 14.42 29.38
N ILE A 121 -0.44 14.17 28.12
CA ILE A 121 0.06 13.08 27.30
C ILE A 121 0.92 13.60 26.15
N ASP A 122 1.90 12.81 25.69
CA ASP A 122 2.77 13.12 24.55
C ASP A 122 2.38 12.33 23.29
N SER A 123 1.60 11.28 23.45
CA SER A 123 1.10 10.40 22.39
C SER A 123 -0.18 9.71 22.85
N GLU A 124 -0.93 9.15 21.92
CA GLU A 124 -2.10 8.35 22.26
C GLU A 124 -1.71 7.11 23.06
N PRO A 125 -2.38 6.82 24.21
CA PRO A 125 -2.09 5.64 25.00
C PRO A 125 -2.62 4.36 24.35
N ILE A 126 -1.80 3.30 24.32
CA ILE A 126 -2.25 1.97 23.89
C ILE A 126 -3.18 1.37 24.95
N PRO A 127 -4.39 0.92 24.58
CA PRO A 127 -5.32 0.30 25.52
C PRO A 127 -4.76 -0.97 26.16
N ALA A 128 -5.06 -1.17 27.45
CA ALA A 128 -4.67 -2.40 28.16
C ALA A 128 -5.33 -3.68 27.59
N ALA A 129 -6.42 -3.54 26.84
CA ALA A 129 -7.07 -4.64 26.12
C ALA A 129 -6.30 -5.14 24.92
N ALA A 130 -5.32 -4.38 24.40
CA ALA A 130 -4.50 -4.80 23.27
C ALA A 130 -3.72 -6.07 23.60
N THR A 131 -3.85 -7.10 22.77
CA THR A 131 -3.04 -8.33 22.89
C THR A 131 -1.79 -8.29 22.02
N ALA A 132 -1.73 -7.37 21.06
CA ALA A 132 -0.58 -7.12 20.20
C ALA A 132 -0.44 -5.63 19.87
N VAL A 133 0.81 -5.20 19.74
CA VAL A 133 1.19 -3.88 19.26
C VAL A 133 2.20 -4.07 18.13
N ALA A 134 1.92 -3.48 16.98
CA ALA A 134 2.80 -3.50 15.81
C ALA A 134 3.45 -2.13 15.59
N ARG A 135 4.66 -2.17 15.05
CA ARG A 135 5.33 -1.00 14.45
C ARG A 135 5.42 -1.22 12.96
N ARG A 136 4.94 -0.29 12.16
CA ARG A 136 4.87 -0.43 10.71
C ARG A 136 5.62 0.69 10.02
N THR A 137 6.44 0.31 9.05
CA THR A 137 7.15 1.25 8.19
C THR A 137 6.26 1.74 7.06
N ILE A 138 6.54 2.92 6.57
CA ILE A 138 5.80 3.58 5.49
C ILE A 138 6.15 2.93 4.13
N PRO A 139 5.17 2.40 3.38
CA PRO A 139 5.41 1.88 2.04
C PRO A 139 5.44 3.00 1.00
N GLU A 140 6.13 2.76 -0.12
CA GLU A 140 5.90 3.56 -1.32
C GLU A 140 4.50 3.31 -1.88
N ILE A 141 3.93 4.35 -2.51
CA ILE A 141 2.58 4.32 -3.09
C ILE A 141 2.56 4.50 -4.62
N PHE A 142 3.73 4.41 -5.27
CA PHE A 142 3.86 4.47 -6.72
C PHE A 142 3.03 3.38 -7.41
N GLY A 143 2.17 3.77 -8.35
CA GLY A 143 1.36 2.84 -9.12
C GLY A 143 0.15 2.26 -8.37
N PHE A 144 -0.17 2.73 -7.16
CA PHE A 144 -1.32 2.22 -6.40
C PHE A 144 -2.66 2.46 -7.11
N GLY A 145 -2.78 3.48 -7.96
CA GLY A 145 -3.96 3.65 -8.81
C GLY A 145 -4.16 2.52 -9.82
N LEU A 146 -3.10 1.86 -10.26
CA LEU A 146 -3.22 0.65 -11.07
C LEU A 146 -3.74 -0.52 -10.23
N LEU A 147 -3.31 -0.66 -8.97
CA LEU A 147 -3.84 -1.68 -8.05
C LEU A 147 -5.31 -1.41 -7.68
N ASP A 148 -5.70 -0.13 -7.52
CA ASP A 148 -7.09 0.31 -7.31
C ASP A 148 -8.00 -0.10 -8.49
N ALA A 149 -7.46 -0.06 -9.70
CA ALA A 149 -8.18 -0.43 -10.92
C ALA A 149 -8.22 -1.95 -11.22
N VAL A 150 -7.56 -2.79 -10.44
CA VAL A 150 -7.66 -4.26 -10.57
C VAL A 150 -9.06 -4.71 -10.12
N PRO A 151 -9.83 -5.44 -10.93
CA PRO A 151 -11.16 -5.91 -10.51
C PRO A 151 -11.06 -7.02 -9.45
N ASP A 152 -12.05 -7.12 -8.57
CA ASP A 152 -12.13 -8.18 -7.57
C ASP A 152 -12.02 -9.57 -8.16
N SER A 153 -12.58 -9.77 -9.36
CA SER A 153 -12.52 -11.06 -10.08
C SER A 153 -11.09 -11.49 -10.40
N GLU A 154 -10.17 -10.56 -10.66
CA GLU A 154 -8.76 -10.85 -10.91
C GLU A 154 -8.08 -11.32 -9.60
N ILE A 155 -8.33 -10.63 -8.49
CA ILE A 155 -7.80 -11.00 -7.17
C ILE A 155 -8.34 -12.38 -6.75
N LEU A 156 -9.65 -12.57 -6.84
CA LEU A 156 -10.34 -13.79 -6.42
C LEU A 156 -9.99 -15.00 -7.30
N ALA A 157 -9.49 -14.80 -8.51
CA ALA A 157 -9.03 -15.89 -9.38
C ALA A 157 -7.80 -16.62 -8.83
N TYR A 158 -7.04 -15.99 -7.93
CA TYR A 158 -5.85 -16.57 -7.28
C TYR A 158 -6.16 -17.15 -5.89
N ALA A 159 -7.38 -16.93 -5.35
CA ALA A 159 -7.73 -17.37 -4.01
C ALA A 159 -7.97 -18.89 -3.96
N ASP A 160 -7.34 -19.56 -2.98
CA ASP A 160 -7.56 -20.99 -2.67
C ASP A 160 -7.53 -21.22 -1.14
N PRO A 161 -8.52 -20.66 -0.40
CA PRO A 161 -8.48 -20.66 1.07
C PRO A 161 -8.52 -22.06 1.70
N GLU A 162 -8.91 -23.08 0.95
CA GLU A 162 -8.93 -24.49 1.37
C GLU A 162 -7.72 -25.30 0.86
N ASP A 163 -6.73 -24.67 0.21
CA ASP A 163 -5.56 -25.35 -0.39
C ASP A 163 -5.97 -26.59 -1.20
N ARG A 164 -6.93 -26.42 -2.12
CA ARG A 164 -7.50 -27.54 -2.91
C ARG A 164 -6.50 -28.18 -3.85
N ASN A 165 -5.49 -27.42 -4.28
CA ASN A 165 -4.43 -27.90 -5.14
C ASN A 165 -3.30 -28.58 -4.34
N HIS A 166 -3.34 -28.55 -2.99
CA HIS A 166 -2.39 -29.17 -2.06
C HIS A 166 -0.93 -28.72 -2.26
N ASP A 167 -0.74 -27.44 -2.62
CA ASP A 167 0.60 -26.86 -2.75
C ASP A 167 1.11 -26.22 -1.45
N GLY A 168 0.26 -26.13 -0.43
CA GLY A 168 0.55 -25.56 0.88
C GLY A 168 0.40 -24.04 0.92
N ILE A 169 -0.32 -23.46 -0.05
CA ILE A 169 -0.61 -22.02 -0.15
C ILE A 169 -2.12 -21.83 -0.18
N SER A 170 -2.65 -21.16 0.84
CA SER A 170 -4.08 -20.94 1.06
C SER A 170 -4.48 -19.47 0.96
N GLY A 171 -4.00 -18.78 -0.06
CA GLY A 171 -4.27 -17.35 -0.26
C GLY A 171 -5.76 -17.01 -0.22
N ARG A 172 -6.15 -16.04 0.60
CA ARG A 172 -7.54 -15.62 0.75
C ARG A 172 -7.71 -14.10 0.81
N PRO A 173 -8.84 -13.53 0.33
CA PRO A 173 -9.06 -12.10 0.45
C PRO A 173 -9.35 -11.71 1.90
N ASN A 174 -8.87 -10.55 2.35
CA ASN A 174 -9.52 -9.86 3.44
C ASN A 174 -10.77 -9.14 2.93
N ARG A 175 -11.68 -8.80 3.83
CA ARG A 175 -12.91 -8.09 3.46
C ARG A 175 -13.09 -6.88 4.36
N PHE A 176 -13.46 -5.78 3.72
CA PHE A 176 -13.89 -4.59 4.43
C PHE A 176 -15.17 -4.86 5.24
N PHE A 177 -15.51 -3.98 6.13
CA PHE A 177 -16.64 -4.18 7.06
C PHE A 177 -18.01 -4.30 6.37
N ASP A 178 -18.13 -3.86 5.12
CA ASP A 178 -19.31 -4.00 4.26
C ASP A 178 -19.28 -5.23 3.34
N GLY A 179 -18.22 -6.05 3.43
CA GLY A 179 -18.05 -7.30 2.68
C GLY A 179 -17.28 -7.18 1.37
N ARG A 180 -16.95 -5.98 0.89
CA ARG A 180 -16.12 -5.79 -0.32
C ARG A 180 -14.72 -6.36 -0.13
N VAL A 181 -14.11 -6.81 -1.22
CA VAL A 181 -12.73 -7.30 -1.24
C VAL A 181 -11.76 -6.15 -0.94
N GLY A 182 -10.98 -6.30 0.12
CA GLY A 182 -9.93 -5.36 0.45
C GLY A 182 -8.66 -5.62 -0.36
N ARG A 183 -7.80 -4.59 -0.50
CA ARG A 183 -6.54 -4.66 -1.24
C ARG A 183 -5.45 -3.74 -0.71
N PHE A 184 -5.80 -2.71 0.05
CA PHE A 184 -4.86 -1.75 0.63
C PHE A 184 -4.61 -2.00 2.11
N GLY A 185 -3.44 -1.53 2.57
CA GLY A 185 -2.90 -1.80 3.89
C GLY A 185 -2.21 -3.17 4.01
N ARG A 186 -1.38 -3.35 5.04
CA ARG A 186 -0.59 -4.58 5.25
C ARG A 186 -1.45 -5.84 5.44
N LYS A 187 -2.70 -5.67 5.82
CA LYS A 187 -3.69 -6.75 6.01
C LYS A 187 -4.79 -6.73 4.92
N ALA A 188 -4.58 -6.03 3.79
CA ALA A 188 -5.53 -5.96 2.68
C ALA A 188 -6.97 -5.63 3.14
N LEU A 189 -7.17 -4.67 4.05
CA LEU A 189 -8.50 -4.38 4.56
C LEU A 189 -9.29 -3.45 3.64
N VAL A 190 -8.67 -2.34 3.19
CA VAL A 190 -9.39 -1.24 2.55
C VAL A 190 -9.58 -1.50 1.05
N PRO A 191 -10.81 -1.35 0.50
CA PRO A 191 -11.10 -1.75 -0.88
C PRO A 191 -10.66 -0.72 -1.94
N THR A 192 -10.63 0.58 -1.61
CA THR A 192 -10.34 1.65 -2.58
C THR A 192 -9.31 2.65 -2.05
N LEU A 193 -8.60 3.32 -2.95
CA LEU A 193 -7.67 4.40 -2.58
C LEU A 193 -8.38 5.56 -1.91
N ARG A 194 -9.60 5.91 -2.33
CA ARG A 194 -10.33 7.03 -1.72
C ARG A 194 -10.60 6.75 -0.25
N GLU A 195 -11.13 5.59 0.08
CA GLU A 195 -11.41 5.20 1.46
C GLU A 195 -10.13 5.06 2.30
N PHE A 196 -9.04 4.59 1.67
CA PHE A 196 -7.74 4.54 2.35
C PHE A 196 -7.24 5.94 2.69
N ASN A 197 -7.31 6.88 1.75
CA ASN A 197 -6.86 8.25 1.97
C ASN A 197 -7.73 9.01 2.98
N ASP A 198 -9.07 8.82 2.94
CA ASP A 198 -9.96 9.41 3.96
C ASP A 198 -9.60 8.89 5.36
N GLY A 199 -9.32 7.58 5.51
CA GLY A 199 -8.83 7.00 6.76
C GLY A 199 -7.44 7.51 7.15
N ALA A 200 -6.54 7.74 6.19
CA ALA A 200 -5.21 8.26 6.46
C ALA A 200 -5.24 9.74 6.91
N PHE A 201 -6.11 10.56 6.34
CA PHE A 201 -6.31 11.94 6.82
C PHE A 201 -6.71 11.95 8.31
N SER A 202 -7.66 11.11 8.71
CA SER A 202 -8.09 11.00 10.10
C SER A 202 -7.00 10.38 10.99
N ALA A 203 -6.57 9.16 10.69
CA ALA A 203 -5.69 8.39 11.57
C ALA A 203 -4.24 8.91 11.62
N GLU A 204 -3.72 9.51 10.51
CA GLU A 204 -2.33 9.95 10.45
C GLU A 204 -2.16 11.46 10.74
N GLN A 205 -3.18 12.25 10.45
CA GLN A 205 -3.09 13.71 10.56
C GLN A 205 -4.17 14.32 11.48
N GLY A 206 -5.11 13.49 11.97
CA GLY A 206 -6.25 13.95 12.74
C GLY A 206 -7.17 14.87 11.96
N ILE A 207 -7.14 14.85 10.64
CA ILE A 207 -7.91 15.74 9.77
C ILE A 207 -9.24 15.10 9.42
N THR A 208 -10.34 15.78 9.72
CA THR A 208 -11.67 15.32 9.34
C THR A 208 -12.00 15.64 7.88
N THR A 209 -12.80 14.77 7.26
CA THR A 209 -13.33 14.92 5.91
C THR A 209 -14.85 14.68 5.94
N PRO A 210 -15.61 15.03 4.90
CA PRO A 210 -17.03 14.66 4.83
C PRO A 210 -17.29 13.14 4.93
N ALA A 211 -16.31 12.29 4.58
CA ALA A 211 -16.39 10.84 4.70
C ALA A 211 -16.07 10.35 6.13
N VAL A 212 -15.18 11.05 6.85
CA VAL A 212 -14.80 10.79 8.25
C VAL A 212 -14.95 12.12 9.02
N PRO A 213 -16.19 12.49 9.43
CA PRO A 213 -16.48 13.83 9.93
C PRO A 213 -16.27 14.01 11.44
N THR A 214 -15.65 13.06 12.10
CA THR A 214 -15.46 13.06 13.56
C THR A 214 -14.00 12.90 13.92
N GLU A 215 -13.54 13.70 14.88
CA GLU A 215 -12.21 13.62 15.46
C GLU A 215 -11.88 12.23 16.02
N GLU A 216 -10.59 11.88 15.98
CA GLU A 216 -10.07 10.74 16.71
C GLU A 216 -10.28 10.93 18.23
N THR A 217 -10.28 9.83 18.97
CA THR A 217 -10.56 9.83 20.41
C THR A 217 -9.33 9.43 21.21
N VAL A 218 -9.17 9.93 22.42
CA VAL A 218 -8.16 9.43 23.36
C VAL A 218 -8.78 8.30 24.20
N ALA A 219 -8.33 7.08 23.96
CA ALA A 219 -8.87 5.88 24.64
C ALA A 219 -10.41 5.80 24.58
N GLY A 220 -11.02 6.15 23.46
CA GLY A 220 -12.46 6.16 23.24
C GLY A 220 -13.20 7.37 23.83
N THR A 221 -12.49 8.33 24.41
CA THR A 221 -13.06 9.57 24.92
C THR A 221 -12.81 10.71 23.93
N PRO A 222 -13.82 11.48 23.55
CA PRO A 222 -13.62 12.65 22.69
C PRO A 222 -12.55 13.60 23.25
N VAL A 223 -11.79 14.23 22.39
CA VAL A 223 -10.79 15.23 22.77
C VAL A 223 -11.46 16.39 23.54
N PRO A 224 -10.78 16.99 24.54
CA PRO A 224 -11.33 18.08 25.31
C PRO A 224 -11.68 19.29 24.45
N ALA A 225 -12.79 19.94 24.73
CA ALA A 225 -13.21 21.13 24.00
C ALA A 225 -12.12 22.22 24.00
N GLY A 226 -11.84 22.81 22.84
CA GLY A 226 -10.84 23.84 22.63
C GLY A 226 -9.40 23.32 22.38
N THR A 227 -9.20 22.00 22.26
CA THR A 227 -7.90 21.42 21.86
C THR A 227 -7.75 21.33 20.36
N ASP A 228 -8.86 21.37 19.62
CA ASP A 228 -8.91 21.54 18.18
C ASP A 228 -9.50 22.93 17.84
N PRO A 229 -8.68 23.81 17.21
CA PRO A 229 -9.12 25.16 16.87
C PRO A 229 -9.77 25.28 15.48
N ALA A 230 -9.59 24.28 14.60
CA ALA A 230 -10.15 24.32 13.26
C ALA A 230 -11.61 23.79 13.26
N PRO A 231 -12.48 24.28 12.37
CA PRO A 231 -13.84 23.77 12.27
C PRO A 231 -13.92 22.52 11.39
N ASP A 232 -14.66 21.50 11.83
CA ASP A 232 -14.91 20.27 11.08
C ASP A 232 -15.96 20.45 9.95
N PRO A 233 -15.76 19.78 8.81
CA PRO A 233 -14.55 19.09 8.39
C PRO A 233 -13.49 20.07 7.86
N GLU A 234 -12.22 19.87 8.18
CA GLU A 234 -11.11 20.72 7.76
C GLU A 234 -10.81 20.59 6.28
N LEU A 235 -10.97 19.41 5.71
CA LEU A 235 -10.86 19.21 4.27
C LEU A 235 -12.24 19.06 3.64
N SER A 236 -12.44 19.77 2.54
CA SER A 236 -13.58 19.54 1.66
C SER A 236 -13.44 18.21 0.93
N ASP A 237 -14.57 17.61 0.50
CA ASP A 237 -14.60 16.42 -0.36
C ASP A 237 -13.74 16.60 -1.62
N HIS A 238 -13.74 17.79 -2.21
CA HIS A 238 -12.92 18.10 -3.37
C HIS A 238 -11.41 18.02 -3.09
N GLN A 239 -10.94 18.51 -1.95
CA GLN A 239 -9.52 18.45 -1.58
C GLN A 239 -9.09 17.00 -1.30
N ALA A 240 -9.91 16.21 -0.59
CA ALA A 240 -9.66 14.81 -0.35
C ALA A 240 -9.63 14.00 -1.67
N GLU A 241 -10.54 14.29 -2.62
CA GLU A 241 -10.50 13.68 -3.95
C GLU A 241 -9.25 14.10 -4.74
N LEU A 242 -8.82 15.36 -4.67
CA LEU A 242 -7.59 15.81 -5.34
C LEU A 242 -6.35 15.04 -4.81
N ALA A 243 -6.20 14.87 -3.49
CA ALA A 243 -5.12 14.07 -2.92
C ALA A 243 -5.19 12.63 -3.42
N THR A 244 -6.40 12.05 -3.48
CA THR A 244 -6.63 10.72 -4.04
C THR A 244 -6.25 10.64 -5.52
N MET A 245 -6.56 11.66 -6.31
CA MET A 245 -6.19 11.71 -7.74
C MET A 245 -4.67 11.81 -7.93
N PHE A 246 -3.93 12.49 -7.04
CA PHE A 246 -2.47 12.45 -7.08
C PHE A 246 -1.97 11.01 -6.93
N VAL A 247 -2.38 10.29 -5.87
CA VAL A 247 -1.96 8.89 -5.63
C VAL A 247 -2.42 7.97 -6.76
N ARG A 248 -3.67 8.12 -7.22
CA ARG A 248 -4.27 7.30 -8.30
C ARG A 248 -3.53 7.43 -9.63
N LEU A 249 -3.06 8.62 -9.96
CA LEU A 249 -2.39 8.89 -11.23
C LEU A 249 -0.86 8.85 -11.13
N LEU A 250 -0.29 8.59 -9.96
CA LEU A 250 1.14 8.45 -9.76
C LEU A 250 1.65 7.21 -10.49
N ALA A 251 2.64 7.39 -11.37
CA ALA A 251 3.15 6.30 -12.18
C ALA A 251 3.88 5.24 -11.33
N PRO A 252 3.79 3.95 -11.71
CA PRO A 252 4.58 2.90 -11.10
C PRO A 252 6.07 3.09 -11.42
N ILE A 253 6.90 2.57 -10.55
CA ILE A 253 8.34 2.46 -10.82
C ILE A 253 8.55 1.40 -11.90
N ALA A 254 8.97 1.81 -13.08
CA ALA A 254 9.16 0.89 -14.19
C ALA A 254 10.32 -0.08 -13.89
N PRO A 255 10.15 -1.41 -14.10
CA PRO A 255 11.25 -2.36 -13.96
C PRO A 255 12.43 -2.01 -14.89
N LEU A 256 13.65 -2.30 -14.44
CA LEU A 256 14.83 -2.14 -15.28
C LEU A 256 14.87 -3.24 -16.37
N LYS A 257 15.59 -2.94 -17.46
CA LYS A 257 15.82 -3.96 -18.49
C LYS A 257 16.64 -5.12 -17.91
N LEU A 258 16.16 -6.34 -18.09
CA LEU A 258 16.82 -7.53 -17.59
C LEU A 258 18.18 -7.75 -18.31
N SER A 259 19.26 -7.84 -17.53
CA SER A 259 20.55 -8.42 -17.95
C SER A 259 20.42 -9.92 -18.17
N GLY A 260 21.49 -10.58 -18.63
CA GLY A 260 21.54 -12.04 -18.70
C GLY A 260 21.34 -12.70 -17.33
N GLU A 261 22.05 -12.20 -16.32
CA GLU A 261 21.96 -12.66 -14.93
C GLU A 261 20.56 -12.41 -14.32
N ALA A 262 20.00 -11.22 -14.45
CA ALA A 262 18.66 -10.91 -13.95
C ALA A 262 17.56 -11.74 -14.66
N ARG A 263 17.77 -12.12 -15.93
CA ARG A 263 16.85 -13.03 -16.63
C ARG A 263 16.89 -14.44 -16.02
N GLN A 264 18.09 -14.98 -15.77
CA GLN A 264 18.24 -16.23 -15.02
C GLN A 264 17.57 -16.12 -13.65
N GLY A 265 17.74 -14.98 -12.95
CA GLY A 265 17.09 -14.72 -11.65
C GLY A 265 15.57 -14.75 -11.72
N SER A 266 14.95 -14.23 -12.80
CA SER A 266 13.50 -14.30 -12.98
C SER A 266 12.99 -15.75 -13.19
N GLU A 267 13.79 -16.59 -13.84
CA GLU A 267 13.49 -18.02 -13.98
C GLU A 267 13.61 -18.73 -12.63
N VAL A 268 14.65 -18.41 -11.85
CA VAL A 268 14.83 -18.93 -10.48
C VAL A 268 13.66 -18.51 -9.59
N PHE A 269 13.24 -17.24 -9.62
CA PHE A 269 12.09 -16.71 -8.88
C PHE A 269 10.82 -17.55 -9.10
N THR A 270 10.54 -17.89 -10.35
CA THR A 270 9.41 -18.74 -10.69
C THR A 270 9.62 -20.19 -10.24
N LYS A 271 10.82 -20.74 -10.49
CA LYS A 271 11.16 -22.13 -10.20
C LYS A 271 11.09 -22.48 -8.72
N ILE A 272 11.53 -21.59 -7.84
CA ILE A 272 11.53 -21.85 -6.38
C ILE A 272 10.18 -21.55 -5.72
N GLY A 273 9.22 -20.92 -6.44
CA GLY A 273 7.84 -20.75 -6.00
C GLY A 273 7.46 -19.34 -5.53
N CYS A 274 8.35 -18.36 -5.60
CA CYS A 274 8.01 -16.96 -5.22
C CYS A 274 6.82 -16.42 -5.99
N ALA A 275 6.71 -16.78 -7.29
CA ALA A 275 5.62 -16.37 -8.16
C ALA A 275 4.24 -16.96 -7.81
N GLN A 276 4.15 -17.85 -6.82
CA GLN A 276 2.86 -18.40 -6.38
C GLN A 276 2.02 -17.36 -5.64
N CYS A 277 2.66 -16.50 -4.81
CA CYS A 277 2.06 -15.34 -4.16
C CYS A 277 2.42 -14.04 -4.90
N HIS A 278 3.70 -13.82 -5.18
CA HIS A 278 4.17 -12.65 -5.94
C HIS A 278 3.89 -12.81 -7.43
N ARG A 279 2.60 -12.79 -7.82
CA ARG A 279 2.16 -12.89 -9.21
C ARG A 279 2.78 -11.80 -10.05
N PRO A 280 3.53 -12.12 -11.14
CA PRO A 280 4.29 -11.12 -11.89
C PRO A 280 3.43 -10.02 -12.47
N VAL A 281 2.22 -10.33 -12.91
CA VAL A 281 1.34 -9.39 -13.61
C VAL A 281 -0.09 -9.53 -13.08
N LEU A 282 -0.72 -8.39 -12.82
CA LEU A 282 -2.16 -8.24 -12.65
C LEU A 282 -2.73 -7.42 -13.80
N THR A 283 -4.00 -7.63 -14.12
CA THR A 283 -4.69 -6.90 -15.20
C THR A 283 -5.74 -5.97 -14.60
N THR A 284 -5.69 -4.69 -14.95
CA THR A 284 -6.71 -3.72 -14.53
C THR A 284 -8.01 -3.90 -15.29
N GLY A 285 -9.11 -3.46 -14.71
CA GLY A 285 -10.44 -3.57 -15.29
C GLY A 285 -10.82 -2.40 -16.20
N ASN A 286 -12.13 -2.24 -16.40
CA ASN A 286 -12.71 -1.14 -17.16
C ASN A 286 -12.76 0.15 -16.32
N SER A 287 -11.62 0.83 -16.21
CA SER A 287 -11.53 2.12 -15.52
C SER A 287 -12.14 3.25 -16.39
N PRO A 288 -12.81 4.26 -15.78
CA PRO A 288 -13.19 5.48 -16.47
C PRO A 288 -11.96 6.29 -16.95
N ILE A 289 -10.84 6.19 -16.25
CA ILE A 289 -9.55 6.81 -16.61
C ILE A 289 -8.86 5.91 -17.64
N ALA A 290 -8.65 6.43 -18.83
CA ALA A 290 -8.11 5.65 -19.95
C ALA A 290 -6.71 5.06 -19.64
N ALA A 291 -5.86 5.82 -18.96
CA ALA A 291 -4.51 5.40 -18.58
C ALA A 291 -4.49 4.24 -17.57
N LEU A 292 -5.60 3.97 -16.88
CA LEU A 292 -5.75 2.86 -15.94
C LEU A 292 -6.52 1.66 -16.52
N ARG A 293 -7.09 1.79 -17.73
CA ARG A 293 -8.00 0.82 -18.30
C ARG A 293 -7.27 -0.33 -18.98
N TYR A 294 -7.57 -1.58 -18.60
CA TYR A 294 -7.06 -2.80 -19.22
C TYR A 294 -5.52 -2.84 -19.33
N GLN A 295 -4.82 -2.30 -18.31
CA GLN A 295 -3.36 -2.31 -18.25
C GLN A 295 -2.84 -3.61 -17.66
N GLN A 296 -1.71 -4.09 -18.17
CA GLN A 296 -0.92 -5.12 -17.50
C GLN A 296 0.06 -4.45 -16.56
N VAL A 297 -0.05 -4.78 -15.28
CA VAL A 297 0.73 -4.18 -14.19
C VAL A 297 1.74 -5.19 -13.67
N ALA A 298 3.02 -4.87 -13.77
CA ALA A 298 4.11 -5.69 -13.21
C ALA A 298 4.15 -5.51 -11.68
N ALA A 299 3.09 -5.94 -11.01
CA ALA A 299 2.84 -5.70 -9.59
C ALA A 299 3.59 -6.67 -8.67
N TYR A 300 3.84 -7.89 -9.12
CA TYR A 300 4.42 -8.98 -8.32
C TYR A 300 3.69 -9.18 -6.99
N THR A 301 2.38 -9.34 -7.05
CA THR A 301 1.48 -9.59 -5.91
C THR A 301 0.19 -10.23 -6.42
N ASP A 302 -0.48 -11.00 -5.59
CA ASP A 302 -1.87 -11.45 -5.79
C ASP A 302 -2.88 -10.65 -4.97
N LEU A 303 -2.40 -9.74 -4.08
CA LEU A 303 -3.18 -8.93 -3.15
C LEU A 303 -3.96 -9.76 -2.10
N LEU A 304 -3.66 -11.04 -1.96
CA LEU A 304 -4.27 -11.93 -0.99
C LEU A 304 -3.50 -11.95 0.35
N LEU A 305 -4.16 -12.44 1.38
CA LEU A 305 -3.56 -12.76 2.67
C LEU A 305 -2.94 -14.15 2.62
N HIS A 306 -1.73 -14.25 3.19
CA HIS A 306 -1.03 -15.52 3.42
C HIS A 306 -0.50 -15.57 4.84
N ASP A 307 -0.53 -16.74 5.45
CA ASP A 307 0.08 -16.98 6.77
C ASP A 307 1.60 -17.02 6.63
N MET A 308 2.27 -16.05 7.24
CA MET A 308 3.73 -15.91 7.21
C MET A 308 4.41 -16.45 8.47
N GLY A 309 3.65 -17.17 9.33
CA GLY A 309 4.15 -17.75 10.56
C GLY A 309 4.25 -16.75 11.72
N PRO A 310 4.47 -17.28 12.95
CA PRO A 310 4.38 -16.48 14.17
C PRO A 310 5.48 -15.43 14.31
N ASP A 311 6.67 -15.65 13.74
CA ASP A 311 7.82 -14.74 13.89
C ASP A 311 7.62 -13.39 13.18
N LEU A 312 6.77 -13.35 12.16
CA LEU A 312 6.33 -12.14 11.49
C LEU A 312 5.00 -11.60 12.02
N GLY A 313 4.36 -12.31 12.96
CA GLY A 313 3.05 -11.92 13.49
C GLY A 313 3.05 -10.51 14.07
N ASP A 314 1.96 -9.78 13.80
CA ASP A 314 1.67 -8.47 14.39
C ASP A 314 0.21 -8.43 14.91
N ILE A 315 -0.57 -7.42 14.58
CA ILE A 315 -1.99 -7.32 14.95
C ILE A 315 -2.88 -8.15 14.01
N CYS A 316 -4.06 -8.51 14.47
CA CYS A 316 -5.16 -8.91 13.58
C CYS A 316 -5.86 -7.68 12.98
N LEU A 317 -6.60 -7.85 11.89
CA LEU A 317 -7.44 -6.78 11.32
C LEU A 317 -8.57 -7.37 10.47
N ALA A 318 -9.80 -7.13 10.85
CA ALA A 318 -11.01 -7.75 10.27
C ALA A 318 -10.89 -9.29 10.25
N LEU A 319 -10.81 -9.92 9.07
CA LEU A 319 -10.66 -11.36 8.96
C LEU A 319 -9.19 -11.82 9.03
N ALA A 320 -8.22 -10.91 8.87
CA ALA A 320 -6.81 -11.26 8.91
C ALA A 320 -6.37 -11.58 10.34
N THR A 321 -5.78 -12.76 10.54
CA THR A 321 -5.16 -13.17 11.80
C THR A 321 -3.83 -12.41 12.02
N PRO A 322 -3.23 -12.48 13.22
CA PRO A 322 -1.94 -11.84 13.48
C PRO A 322 -0.84 -12.26 12.51
N THR A 323 -0.81 -13.52 12.07
CA THR A 323 0.25 -14.08 11.21
C THR A 323 0.02 -13.88 9.72
N GLU A 324 -1.19 -13.45 9.31
CA GLU A 324 -1.51 -13.24 7.90
C GLU A 324 -1.20 -11.84 7.43
N PHE A 325 -0.57 -11.75 6.25
CA PHE A 325 -0.24 -10.49 5.59
C PHE A 325 -0.61 -10.55 4.12
N ARG A 326 -1.01 -9.37 3.58
CA ARG A 326 -1.15 -9.21 2.14
C ARG A 326 0.19 -9.42 1.47
N THR A 327 0.22 -10.16 0.36
CA THR A 327 1.40 -10.21 -0.50
C THR A 327 1.79 -8.77 -0.90
N GLU A 328 2.93 -8.30 -0.41
CA GLU A 328 3.43 -6.96 -0.73
C GLU A 328 3.77 -6.86 -2.22
N PRO A 329 3.32 -5.84 -2.94
CA PRO A 329 3.78 -5.56 -4.29
C PRO A 329 5.30 -5.37 -4.31
N LEU A 330 6.00 -6.01 -5.26
CA LEU A 330 7.44 -5.79 -5.43
C LEU A 330 7.76 -4.70 -6.46
N MET A 331 6.74 -4.00 -6.92
CA MET A 331 6.86 -2.84 -7.79
C MET A 331 7.58 -1.71 -7.06
N GLY A 332 8.76 -1.32 -7.55
CA GLY A 332 9.59 -0.31 -6.87
C GLY A 332 10.57 -0.87 -5.83
N LEU A 333 10.66 -2.20 -5.67
CA LEU A 333 11.50 -2.87 -4.66
C LEU A 333 12.94 -2.33 -4.61
N ARG A 334 13.51 -1.95 -5.77
CA ARG A 334 14.88 -1.42 -5.87
C ARG A 334 15.11 -0.09 -5.16
N LEU A 335 14.03 0.63 -4.83
CA LEU A 335 14.10 1.91 -4.13
C LEU A 335 14.01 1.75 -2.61
N LYS A 336 13.65 0.55 -2.11
CA LYS A 336 13.48 0.29 -0.68
C LYS A 336 14.83 0.12 0.02
N ALA A 337 15.00 0.80 1.16
CA ALA A 337 16.13 0.64 2.07
C ALA A 337 15.85 -0.42 3.16
N GLN A 338 14.57 -0.76 3.37
CA GLN A 338 14.13 -1.71 4.37
C GLN A 338 12.92 -2.51 3.88
N PHE A 339 12.78 -3.72 4.38
CA PHE A 339 11.83 -4.71 3.89
C PHE A 339 11.02 -5.29 5.04
N LEU A 340 9.91 -5.95 4.70
CA LEU A 340 8.86 -6.43 5.60
C LEU A 340 8.03 -5.28 6.18
N HIS A 341 6.94 -5.61 6.87
CA HIS A 341 5.98 -4.63 7.39
C HIS A 341 6.57 -3.70 8.46
N ASP A 342 7.60 -4.17 9.18
CA ASP A 342 8.25 -3.46 10.28
C ASP A 342 9.69 -3.02 10.00
N GLY A 343 10.19 -3.25 8.78
CA GLY A 343 11.52 -2.81 8.35
C GLY A 343 12.68 -3.57 8.97
N ARG A 344 12.45 -4.73 9.62
CA ARG A 344 13.51 -5.51 10.29
C ARG A 344 14.55 -6.09 9.33
N ALA A 345 14.18 -6.36 8.09
CA ALA A 345 15.10 -6.80 7.05
C ALA A 345 15.69 -5.60 6.30
N LYS A 346 17.00 -5.61 6.04
CA LYS A 346 17.74 -4.54 5.35
C LYS A 346 18.21 -4.96 3.96
N THR A 347 18.01 -6.20 3.59
CA THR A 347 18.29 -6.73 2.24
C THR A 347 17.16 -7.66 1.81
N PRO A 348 16.96 -7.85 0.49
CA PRO A 348 15.99 -8.83 -0.01
C PRO A 348 16.26 -10.25 0.51
N GLU A 349 17.54 -10.64 0.67
CA GLU A 349 17.92 -11.95 1.19
C GLU A 349 17.44 -12.13 2.63
N GLN A 350 17.64 -11.12 3.49
CA GLN A 350 17.15 -11.16 4.87
C GLN A 350 15.62 -11.25 4.93
N ALA A 351 14.92 -10.54 4.01
CA ALA A 351 13.48 -10.64 3.93
C ALA A 351 13.04 -12.06 3.52
N ILE A 352 13.71 -12.67 2.54
CA ILE A 352 13.41 -14.05 2.11
C ILE A 352 13.68 -15.05 3.25
N ASP A 353 14.76 -14.89 4.00
CA ASP A 353 15.11 -15.75 5.13
C ASP A 353 14.03 -15.75 6.24
N LEU A 354 13.29 -14.67 6.37
CA LEU A 354 12.21 -14.52 7.35
C LEU A 354 10.84 -15.02 6.84
N HIS A 355 10.71 -15.43 5.57
CA HIS A 355 9.48 -16.01 5.06
C HIS A 355 9.25 -17.39 5.73
N ALA A 356 8.20 -17.47 6.54
CA ALA A 356 7.78 -18.71 7.21
C ALA A 356 6.34 -19.08 6.77
N GLY A 357 5.65 -19.93 7.50
CA GLY A 357 4.30 -20.34 7.13
C GLY A 357 4.20 -20.82 5.68
N GLU A 358 3.30 -20.23 4.90
CA GLU A 358 3.13 -20.57 3.48
C GLU A 358 4.36 -20.23 2.61
N GLY A 359 5.16 -19.24 3.00
CA GLY A 359 6.41 -18.87 2.34
C GLY A 359 7.60 -19.82 2.61
N ALA A 360 7.50 -20.68 3.62
CA ALA A 360 8.63 -21.51 4.10
C ALA A 360 9.25 -22.38 3.00
N ARG A 361 8.42 -23.01 2.16
CA ARG A 361 8.91 -23.87 1.07
C ARG A 361 9.75 -23.09 0.05
N ALA A 362 9.35 -21.88 -0.31
CA ALA A 362 10.10 -21.02 -1.24
C ALA A 362 11.42 -20.56 -0.60
N ARG A 363 11.39 -20.15 0.67
CA ARG A 363 12.58 -19.82 1.46
C ARG A 363 13.58 -20.98 1.51
N ASP A 364 13.14 -22.19 1.86
CA ASP A 364 14.02 -23.35 1.98
C ASP A 364 14.68 -23.71 0.65
N ARG A 365 13.93 -23.56 -0.46
CA ARG A 365 14.51 -23.72 -1.80
C ARG A 365 15.52 -22.62 -2.12
N PHE A 366 15.27 -21.36 -1.70
CA PHE A 366 16.24 -20.27 -1.82
C PHE A 366 17.54 -20.57 -1.07
N LEU A 367 17.43 -21.05 0.17
CA LEU A 367 18.59 -21.43 0.98
C LEU A 367 19.40 -22.58 0.37
N ALA A 368 18.75 -23.46 -0.38
CA ALA A 368 19.39 -24.58 -1.08
C ALA A 368 19.99 -24.21 -2.45
N LEU A 369 19.79 -22.98 -2.95
CA LEU A 369 20.35 -22.55 -4.23
C LEU A 369 21.88 -22.48 -4.22
N SER A 370 22.49 -22.68 -5.38
CA SER A 370 23.88 -22.33 -5.61
C SER A 370 24.12 -20.84 -5.35
N SER A 371 25.35 -20.45 -5.04
CA SER A 371 25.71 -19.03 -4.89
C SER A 371 25.41 -18.22 -6.15
N ALA A 372 25.60 -18.81 -7.33
CA ALA A 372 25.33 -18.19 -8.62
C ALA A 372 23.83 -17.94 -8.84
N ASP A 373 22.98 -18.96 -8.57
CA ASP A 373 21.52 -18.79 -8.72
C ASP A 373 20.95 -17.81 -7.69
N ARG A 374 21.51 -17.81 -6.46
CA ARG A 374 21.12 -16.83 -5.44
C ARG A 374 21.47 -15.41 -5.86
N ALA A 375 22.69 -15.20 -6.38
CA ALA A 375 23.09 -13.89 -6.90
C ALA A 375 22.22 -13.46 -8.09
N ALA A 376 21.89 -14.36 -9.00
CA ALA A 376 20.99 -14.10 -10.12
C ALA A 376 19.59 -13.68 -9.66
N LEU A 377 19.01 -14.38 -8.66
CA LEU A 377 17.72 -14.00 -8.09
C LEU A 377 17.75 -12.60 -7.48
N VAL A 378 18.77 -12.28 -6.71
CA VAL A 378 18.94 -10.94 -6.11
C VAL A 378 19.13 -9.88 -7.20
N ALA A 379 19.90 -10.18 -8.25
CA ALA A 379 20.05 -9.29 -9.41
C ALA A 379 18.71 -9.01 -10.10
N PHE A 380 17.83 -10.03 -10.19
CA PHE A 380 16.47 -9.84 -10.70
C PHE A 380 15.63 -8.96 -9.78
N LEU A 381 15.57 -9.25 -8.47
CA LEU A 381 14.81 -8.46 -7.51
C LEU A 381 15.21 -6.97 -7.52
N LYS A 382 16.49 -6.69 -7.70
CA LYS A 382 17.02 -5.33 -7.85
C LYS A 382 16.63 -4.64 -9.17
N THR A 383 15.93 -5.31 -10.07
CA THR A 383 15.37 -4.68 -11.28
C THR A 383 13.93 -4.20 -11.09
N LEU A 384 13.25 -4.62 -10.02
CA LEU A 384 11.83 -4.34 -9.71
C LEU A 384 11.60 -3.04 -8.90
#